data_1f85be8cf821909a1f26e3ede81651d5
#
_entry.id   1f85be8cf821909a1f26e3ede81651d5
#
_cell.length_a   1.000
_cell.length_b   1.000
_cell.length_c   1.000
_cell.angle_alpha   90.00
_cell.angle_beta   90.00
_cell.angle_gamma   90.00
#
_symmetry.space_group_name_H-M   'P 1'
#
loop_
_entity.id
_entity.type
_entity.pdbx_description
1 polymer ?
#
loop_
_entity_poly.entity_id
_entity_poly.type
_entity_poly.pdbx_seq_one_letter_code
_entity_poly.pdbx_strand_id
1 'polypeptide(L)'
;PQASIGEARAVAAEVRARMELGEKIPDHRLWLFTSGTVHDQLLEDGTSDILEEGGVLLLRDTCPEVTPYNRSRYNHLLTNSMKAEHYLTSGLNSMPTSVARIDECVAHAFDPDLSAGPLPLLEKSHAKEMISAKTWKGGDTSMRGSGLPSQHSFDVTARALVTDIPITYLGYVDPETGIVTEPGHPLHGQAVGGKILVYPRG
;
A
#
# COMPACT_ATOMS: atom_id res chain seq x y z
N PRO A 1 -0.26 -0.52 -2.39
CA PRO A 1 -0.71 0.28 -3.54
C PRO A 1 0.04 -0.15 -4.79
N GLN A 2 -0.67 -0.17 -5.91
CA GLN A 2 -0.14 -0.55 -7.21
C GLN A 2 -0.08 0.70 -8.08
N ALA A 3 0.93 0.78 -8.95
CA ALA A 3 1.09 1.90 -9.87
C ALA A 3 -0.02 1.89 -10.94
N SER A 4 -0.50 3.07 -11.25
CA SER A 4 -1.35 3.29 -12.41
C SER A 4 -0.55 3.20 -13.71
N ILE A 5 -1.25 3.03 -14.83
CA ILE A 5 -0.60 3.01 -16.15
C ILE A 5 0.17 4.31 -16.43
N GLY A 6 -0.35 5.45 -15.97
CA GLY A 6 0.31 6.76 -16.12
C GLY A 6 1.60 6.86 -15.32
N GLU A 7 1.61 6.39 -14.07
CA GLU A 7 2.81 6.35 -13.23
C GLU A 7 3.87 5.40 -13.81
N ALA A 8 3.47 4.21 -14.26
CA ALA A 8 4.39 3.25 -14.87
C ALA A 8 5.06 3.81 -16.13
N ARG A 9 4.30 4.48 -17.01
CA ARG A 9 4.84 5.13 -18.21
C ARG A 9 5.74 6.32 -17.87
N ALA A 10 5.43 7.09 -16.81
CA ALA A 10 6.30 8.18 -16.35
C ALA A 10 7.64 7.66 -15.84
N VAL A 11 7.63 6.57 -15.06
CA VAL A 11 8.86 5.87 -14.63
C VAL A 11 9.64 5.36 -15.83
N ALA A 12 8.99 4.72 -16.80
CA ALA A 12 9.64 4.22 -18.00
C ALA A 12 10.29 5.34 -18.84
N ALA A 13 9.65 6.50 -18.93
CA ALA A 13 10.22 7.66 -19.63
C ALA A 13 11.51 8.15 -18.95
N GLU A 14 11.53 8.26 -17.63
CA GLU A 14 12.72 8.64 -16.86
C GLU A 14 13.82 7.58 -16.97
N VAL A 15 13.46 6.31 -16.85
CA VAL A 15 14.41 5.18 -17.00
C VAL A 15 15.04 5.21 -18.41
N ARG A 16 14.23 5.40 -19.46
CA ARG A 16 14.74 5.49 -20.83
C ARG A 16 15.73 6.65 -21.00
N ALA A 17 15.40 7.83 -20.49
CA ALA A 17 16.27 9.00 -20.57
C ALA A 17 17.64 8.74 -19.91
N ARG A 18 17.66 8.04 -18.77
CA ARG A 18 18.88 7.64 -18.09
C ARG A 18 19.67 6.57 -18.86
N MET A 19 18.98 5.60 -19.46
CA MET A 19 19.61 4.57 -20.31
C MET A 19 20.30 5.20 -21.53
N GLU A 20 19.74 6.24 -22.13
CA GLU A 20 20.37 7.00 -23.22
C GLU A 20 21.70 7.65 -22.81
N LEU A 21 21.88 7.92 -21.51
CA LEU A 21 23.14 8.40 -20.93
C LEU A 21 24.07 7.26 -20.52
N GLY A 22 23.70 6.01 -20.79
CA GLY A 22 24.49 4.82 -20.44
C GLY A 22 24.32 4.37 -18.99
N GLU A 23 23.35 4.92 -18.26
CA GLU A 23 23.06 4.54 -16.89
C GLU A 23 22.13 3.31 -16.84
N LYS A 24 22.21 2.53 -15.77
CA LYS A 24 21.33 1.39 -15.51
C LYS A 24 21.10 1.25 -14.00
N ILE A 25 19.89 0.87 -13.62
CA ILE A 25 19.57 0.58 -12.22
C ILE A 25 20.29 -0.70 -11.79
N PRO A 26 21.19 -0.64 -10.80
CA PRO A 26 21.90 -1.82 -10.34
C PRO A 26 20.99 -2.72 -9.52
N ASP A 27 21.18 -4.02 -9.64
CA ASP A 27 20.60 -5.02 -8.73
C ASP A 27 19.05 -4.95 -8.56
N HIS A 28 18.33 -4.49 -9.56
CA HIS A 28 16.87 -4.31 -9.48
C HIS A 28 16.43 -3.52 -8.23
N ARG A 29 17.06 -2.39 -7.97
CA ARG A 29 16.74 -1.56 -6.80
C ARG A 29 15.39 -0.84 -6.91
N LEU A 30 14.83 -0.69 -8.10
CA LEU A 30 13.51 -0.13 -8.32
C LEU A 30 12.50 -1.25 -8.57
N TRP A 31 11.49 -1.31 -7.73
CA TRP A 31 10.40 -2.27 -7.87
C TRP A 31 9.11 -1.54 -8.18
N LEU A 32 8.44 -1.96 -9.25
CA LEU A 32 7.18 -1.38 -9.68
C LEU A 32 6.07 -2.43 -9.56
N PHE A 33 5.12 -2.17 -8.68
CA PHE A 33 3.98 -3.05 -8.42
C PHE A 33 2.79 -2.61 -9.26
N THR A 34 2.23 -3.52 -10.06
CA THR A 34 1.11 -3.25 -10.97
C THR A 34 -0.01 -4.28 -10.81
N SER A 35 -1.25 -3.88 -11.13
CA SER A 35 -2.31 -4.85 -11.35
C SER A 35 -2.08 -5.63 -12.64
N GLY A 36 -2.68 -6.82 -12.76
CA GLY A 36 -2.61 -7.62 -13.97
C GLY A 36 -3.02 -6.87 -15.22
N THR A 37 -4.11 -6.09 -15.15
CA THR A 37 -4.59 -5.27 -16.27
C THR A 37 -3.56 -4.21 -16.70
N VAL A 38 -2.94 -3.52 -15.74
CA VAL A 38 -1.90 -2.52 -16.04
C VAL A 38 -0.67 -3.22 -16.62
N HIS A 39 -0.27 -4.33 -16.02
CA HIS A 39 0.87 -5.12 -16.50
C HIS A 39 0.69 -5.56 -17.97
N ASP A 40 -0.49 -6.07 -18.31
CA ASP A 40 -0.79 -6.50 -19.68
C ASP A 40 -0.73 -5.32 -20.67
N GLN A 41 -1.22 -4.15 -20.30
CA GLN A 41 -1.09 -2.94 -21.13
C GLN A 41 0.36 -2.49 -21.32
N LEU A 42 1.21 -2.62 -20.29
CA LEU A 42 2.63 -2.29 -20.38
C LEU A 42 3.39 -3.27 -21.31
N LEU A 43 2.97 -4.53 -21.35
CA LEU A 43 3.47 -5.53 -22.30
C LEU A 43 3.04 -5.19 -23.73
N GLU A 44 1.76 -4.86 -23.93
CA GLU A 44 1.22 -4.56 -25.25
C GLU A 44 1.85 -3.33 -25.91
N ASP A 45 2.20 -2.30 -25.14
CA ASP A 45 2.78 -1.06 -25.66
C ASP A 45 4.32 -1.00 -25.59
N GLY A 46 4.98 -2.08 -25.15
CA GLY A 46 6.43 -2.18 -25.04
C GLY A 46 7.06 -1.40 -23.88
N THR A 47 6.23 -0.85 -22.97
CA THR A 47 6.74 -0.12 -21.79
C THR A 47 7.45 -1.07 -20.81
N SER A 48 7.00 -2.32 -20.70
CA SER A 48 7.63 -3.35 -19.87
C SER A 48 9.09 -3.60 -20.28
N ASP A 49 9.37 -3.67 -21.57
CA ASP A 49 10.72 -3.94 -22.08
C ASP A 49 11.69 -2.83 -21.64
N ILE A 50 11.26 -1.56 -21.71
CA ILE A 50 12.07 -0.41 -21.28
C ILE A 50 12.38 -0.49 -19.77
N LEU A 51 11.37 -0.84 -18.98
CA LEU A 51 11.53 -0.95 -17.53
C LEU A 51 12.50 -2.07 -17.16
N GLU A 52 12.34 -3.25 -17.76
CA GLU A 52 13.17 -4.42 -17.49
C GLU A 52 14.61 -4.22 -18.00
N GLU A 53 14.81 -3.67 -19.20
CA GLU A 53 16.13 -3.33 -19.73
C GLU A 53 16.85 -2.31 -18.84
N GLY A 54 16.11 -1.34 -18.29
CA GLY A 54 16.61 -0.34 -17.34
C GLY A 54 16.93 -0.89 -15.95
N GLY A 55 16.58 -2.15 -15.65
CA GLY A 55 16.85 -2.82 -14.39
C GLY A 55 15.72 -2.67 -13.36
N VAL A 56 14.53 -2.25 -13.77
CA VAL A 56 13.33 -2.23 -12.90
C VAL A 56 12.78 -3.65 -12.72
N LEU A 57 12.41 -4.01 -11.51
CA LEU A 57 11.68 -5.24 -11.25
C LEU A 57 10.18 -4.96 -11.33
N LEU A 58 9.54 -5.48 -12.38
CA LEU A 58 8.11 -5.33 -12.59
C LEU A 58 7.36 -6.48 -11.92
N LEU A 59 6.47 -6.16 -10.97
CA LEU A 59 5.77 -7.13 -10.12
C LEU A 59 4.25 -7.04 -10.37
N ARG A 60 3.67 -8.18 -10.77
CA ARG A 60 2.26 -8.31 -11.13
C ARG A 60 1.41 -8.79 -9.96
N ASP A 61 0.24 -8.20 -9.77
CA ASP A 61 -0.82 -8.63 -8.82
C ASP A 61 -0.34 -8.88 -7.39
N THR A 62 0.69 -8.16 -6.97
CA THR A 62 1.18 -8.16 -5.59
C THR A 62 1.33 -6.74 -5.07
N CYS A 63 1.79 -6.58 -3.84
CA CYS A 63 2.00 -5.26 -3.25
C CYS A 63 3.25 -5.26 -2.35
N PRO A 64 3.82 -4.07 -2.10
CA PRO A 64 5.04 -3.97 -1.29
C PRO A 64 4.88 -4.52 0.13
N GLU A 65 3.69 -4.47 0.70
CA GLU A 65 3.43 -4.86 2.09
C GLU A 65 3.59 -6.36 2.34
N VAL A 66 3.28 -7.20 1.34
CA VAL A 66 3.34 -8.67 1.44
C VAL A 66 4.58 -9.27 0.80
N THR A 67 5.38 -8.47 0.14
CA THR A 67 6.61 -8.95 -0.51
C THR A 67 7.70 -9.18 0.55
N PRO A 68 8.34 -10.35 0.57
CA PRO A 68 9.42 -10.62 1.52
C PRO A 68 10.70 -9.89 1.08
N TYR A 69 11.18 -8.99 1.92
CA TYR A 69 12.43 -8.27 1.69
C TYR A 69 13.60 -8.96 2.38
N ASN A 70 14.68 -9.16 1.63
CA ASN A 70 15.91 -9.70 2.19
C ASN A 70 16.65 -8.61 3.01
N ARG A 71 16.55 -8.69 4.33
CA ARG A 71 17.15 -7.73 5.28
C ARG A 71 18.69 -7.71 5.27
N SER A 72 19.32 -8.76 4.78
CA SER A 72 20.80 -8.73 4.62
C SER A 72 21.22 -7.91 3.39
N ARG A 73 20.29 -7.64 2.48
CA ARG A 73 20.51 -6.86 1.26
C ARG A 73 19.92 -5.45 1.34
N TYR A 74 18.79 -5.28 2.02
CA TYR A 74 18.06 -4.02 2.12
C TYR A 74 17.90 -3.64 3.59
N ASN A 75 18.35 -2.47 3.97
CA ASN A 75 18.26 -1.92 5.32
C ASN A 75 17.24 -0.77 5.42
N HIS A 76 16.84 -0.19 4.29
CA HIS A 76 15.89 0.90 4.20
C HIS A 76 15.16 0.87 2.86
N LEU A 77 13.89 1.24 2.84
CA LEU A 77 13.06 1.31 1.64
C LEU A 77 12.59 2.75 1.40
N LEU A 78 12.50 3.13 0.12
CA LEU A 78 11.81 4.34 -0.31
C LEU A 78 10.53 3.94 -1.03
N THR A 79 9.45 4.68 -0.81
CA THR A 79 8.18 4.45 -1.46
C THR A 79 7.47 5.78 -1.77
N ASN A 80 6.75 5.83 -2.88
CA ASN A 80 5.89 6.98 -3.20
C ASN A 80 4.50 6.91 -2.54
N SER A 81 4.29 5.95 -1.63
CA SER A 81 3.01 5.69 -1.00
C SER A 81 3.09 5.76 0.52
N MET A 82 2.36 6.71 1.12
CA MET A 82 2.22 6.79 2.58
C MET A 82 1.56 5.53 3.17
N LYS A 83 0.66 4.88 2.42
CA LYS A 83 0.05 3.61 2.85
C LYS A 83 1.11 2.51 2.91
N ALA A 84 1.96 2.40 1.89
CA ALA A 84 3.03 1.41 1.87
C ALA A 84 4.05 1.67 2.99
N GLU A 85 4.45 2.92 3.23
CA GLU A 85 5.35 3.29 4.33
C GLU A 85 4.82 2.80 5.67
N HIS A 86 3.55 3.12 5.97
CA HIS A 86 2.91 2.72 7.22
C HIS A 86 2.96 1.20 7.44
N TYR A 87 2.57 0.42 6.44
CA TYR A 87 2.51 -1.05 6.56
C TYR A 87 3.87 -1.73 6.47
N LEU A 88 4.81 -1.20 5.71
CA LEU A 88 6.17 -1.72 5.64
C LEU A 88 6.91 -1.51 6.96
N THR A 89 6.69 -0.38 7.61
CA THR A 89 7.35 -0.05 8.90
C THR A 89 6.73 -0.82 10.06
N SER A 90 5.40 -0.91 10.12
CA SER A 90 4.66 -1.46 11.27
C SER A 90 4.10 -2.87 11.06
N GLY A 91 4.02 -3.35 9.82
CA GLY A 91 3.43 -4.63 9.45
C GLY A 91 4.41 -5.79 9.43
N LEU A 92 4.13 -6.79 8.58
CA LEU A 92 4.88 -8.05 8.49
C LEU A 92 6.39 -7.86 8.23
N ASN A 93 6.76 -6.86 7.47
CA ASN A 93 8.15 -6.63 7.08
C ASN A 93 8.94 -5.90 8.17
N SER A 94 8.33 -5.00 8.92
CA SER A 94 8.98 -4.13 9.92
C SER A 94 10.27 -3.49 9.39
N MET A 95 10.26 -3.08 8.11
CA MET A 95 11.40 -2.47 7.42
C MET A 95 11.39 -0.96 7.61
N PRO A 96 12.52 -0.34 7.96
CA PRO A 96 12.65 1.11 7.92
C PRO A 96 12.28 1.62 6.54
N THR A 97 11.29 2.51 6.46
CA THR A 97 10.74 2.98 5.18
C THR A 97 10.50 4.47 5.26
N SER A 98 10.79 5.18 4.19
CA SER A 98 10.51 6.62 4.05
C SER A 98 9.67 6.86 2.80
N VAL A 99 8.82 7.89 2.87
CA VAL A 99 8.08 8.36 1.71
C VAL A 99 8.94 9.33 0.91
N ALA A 100 8.97 9.15 -0.40
CA ALA A 100 9.64 10.02 -1.35
C ALA A 100 8.74 10.26 -2.56
N ARG A 101 9.03 11.28 -3.33
CA ARG A 101 8.36 11.48 -4.63
C ARG A 101 8.81 10.40 -5.60
N ILE A 102 8.01 10.16 -6.64
CA ILE A 102 8.32 9.13 -7.63
C ILE A 102 9.65 9.40 -8.37
N ASP A 103 9.91 10.65 -8.70
CA ASP A 103 11.17 11.09 -9.32
C ASP A 103 12.38 10.89 -8.40
N GLU A 104 12.21 11.13 -7.08
CA GLU A 104 13.24 10.86 -6.08
C GLU A 104 13.49 9.36 -5.91
N CYS A 105 12.44 8.54 -5.87
CA CYS A 105 12.57 7.08 -5.83
C CYS A 105 13.36 6.55 -7.03
N VAL A 106 13.07 7.06 -8.24
CA VAL A 106 13.78 6.69 -9.46
C VAL A 106 15.24 7.15 -9.39
N ALA A 107 15.50 8.41 -9.01
CA ALA A 107 16.86 8.94 -8.87
C ALA A 107 17.72 8.12 -7.91
N HIS A 108 17.18 7.77 -6.74
CA HIS A 108 17.86 6.91 -5.75
C HIS A 108 18.09 5.48 -6.24
N ALA A 109 17.27 4.98 -7.14
CA ALA A 109 17.49 3.65 -7.72
C ALA A 109 18.73 3.63 -8.63
N PHE A 110 18.99 4.72 -9.35
CA PHE A 110 20.20 4.86 -10.17
C PHE A 110 21.45 5.19 -9.34
N ASP A 111 21.31 6.09 -8.37
CA ASP A 111 22.40 6.51 -7.49
C ASP A 111 22.03 6.31 -6.02
N PRO A 112 22.48 5.18 -5.42
CA PRO A 112 22.16 4.86 -4.03
C PRO A 112 22.83 5.80 -3.00
N ASP A 113 23.85 6.54 -3.38
CA ASP A 113 24.57 7.46 -2.50
C ASP A 113 23.92 8.86 -2.51
N LEU A 114 22.91 9.08 -3.34
CA LEU A 114 22.08 10.28 -3.29
C LEU A 114 21.47 10.43 -1.89
N SER A 115 21.82 11.49 -1.20
CA SER A 115 21.17 11.84 0.06
C SER A 115 19.72 12.21 -0.22
N ALA A 116 18.76 11.41 0.26
CA ALA A 116 17.38 11.81 0.29
C ALA A 116 17.28 13.07 1.14
N GLY A 117 17.00 14.21 0.53
CA GLY A 117 16.65 15.41 1.28
C GLY A 117 15.45 15.08 2.16
N PRO A 118 15.39 15.59 3.41
CA PRO A 118 14.22 15.35 4.23
C PRO A 118 13.01 15.91 3.47
N LEU A 119 12.06 15.01 3.15
CA LEU A 119 10.73 15.48 2.77
C LEU A 119 10.26 16.44 3.85
N PRO A 120 9.69 17.61 3.50
CA PRO A 120 9.05 18.44 4.50
C PRO A 120 8.02 17.55 5.17
N LEU A 121 8.29 17.19 6.42
CA LEU A 121 7.35 16.49 7.27
C LEU A 121 6.09 17.34 7.26
N LEU A 122 5.02 16.85 6.63
CA LEU A 122 3.70 17.37 6.88
C LEU A 122 3.55 17.33 8.40
N GLU A 123 3.57 18.50 9.01
CA GLU A 123 3.49 18.60 10.46
C GLU A 123 2.30 17.76 10.92
N LYS A 124 2.52 16.90 11.91
CA LYS A 124 1.51 16.01 12.50
C LYS A 124 0.28 16.74 13.07
N SER A 125 0.22 18.06 12.91
CA SER A 125 -0.87 18.93 13.37
C SER A 125 -2.21 18.66 12.68
N HIS A 126 -2.22 18.19 11.42
CA HIS A 126 -3.48 17.94 10.69
C HIS A 126 -4.10 16.57 10.96
N ALA A 127 -3.34 15.61 11.47
CA ALA A 127 -3.88 14.28 11.80
C ALA A 127 -4.74 14.29 13.08
N LYS A 128 -4.55 15.25 13.97
CA LYS A 128 -5.29 15.34 15.24
C LYS A 128 -6.67 15.97 15.11
N GLU A 129 -6.92 16.80 14.10
CA GLU A 129 -8.20 17.47 13.92
C GLU A 129 -9.23 16.65 13.12
N MET A 130 -8.80 15.64 12.38
CA MET A 130 -9.72 14.81 11.58
C MET A 130 -10.31 13.62 12.35
N ILE A 131 -9.91 13.36 13.59
CA ILE A 131 -10.41 12.25 14.38
C ILE A 131 -11.26 12.80 15.53
N SER A 132 -12.30 13.52 15.21
CA SER A 132 -13.46 13.67 16.09
C SER A 132 -14.38 12.47 15.82
N ALA A 133 -14.21 11.41 16.59
CA ALA A 133 -15.11 10.27 16.56
C ALA A 133 -16.54 10.76 16.93
N LYS A 134 -17.38 10.96 15.92
CA LYS A 134 -18.81 11.04 16.14
C LYS A 134 -19.27 9.66 16.59
N THR A 135 -19.44 9.49 17.88
CA THR A 135 -20.06 8.30 18.44
C THR A 135 -21.46 8.17 17.84
N TRP A 136 -21.63 7.17 16.97
CA TRP A 136 -22.95 6.85 16.43
C TRP A 136 -23.82 6.33 17.58
N LYS A 137 -24.82 7.11 17.97
CA LYS A 137 -25.86 6.66 18.91
C LYS A 137 -26.92 5.95 18.09
N GLY A 138 -26.95 4.62 18.23
CA GLY A 138 -27.88 3.76 17.52
C GLY A 138 -29.30 4.27 17.51
N GLY A 139 -29.82 4.54 16.33
CA GLY A 139 -31.22 4.70 16.02
C GLY A 139 -31.65 3.56 15.09
N ASP A 140 -32.94 3.30 15.05
CA ASP A 140 -33.55 2.25 14.23
C ASP A 140 -33.47 2.64 12.74
N THR A 141 -32.28 2.55 12.16
CA THR A 141 -32.02 2.93 10.77
C THR A 141 -31.59 1.69 9.99
N SER A 142 -32.46 1.24 9.12
CA SER A 142 -32.11 0.22 8.13
C SER A 142 -31.32 0.85 6.97
N MET A 143 -30.15 0.30 6.67
CA MET A 143 -29.40 0.63 5.46
C MET A 143 -29.57 -0.46 4.42
N ARG A 144 -29.76 -0.05 3.15
CA ARG A 144 -29.79 -0.96 2.01
C ARG A 144 -28.58 -0.67 1.13
N GLY A 145 -27.92 -1.71 0.67
CA GLY A 145 -26.79 -1.62 -0.25
C GLY A 145 -26.74 -2.81 -1.19
N SER A 146 -25.91 -2.73 -2.22
CA SER A 146 -25.62 -3.86 -3.08
C SER A 146 -24.36 -4.55 -2.56
N GLY A 147 -24.43 -5.85 -2.32
CA GLY A 147 -23.28 -6.68 -2.00
C GLY A 147 -22.37 -6.88 -3.21
N LEU A 148 -21.12 -7.24 -2.96
CA LEU A 148 -20.22 -7.72 -4.00
C LEU A 148 -20.77 -9.03 -4.59
N PRO A 149 -20.55 -9.31 -5.89
CA PRO A 149 -20.93 -10.59 -6.48
C PRO A 149 -20.32 -11.75 -5.69
N SER A 150 -21.14 -12.69 -5.28
CA SER A 150 -20.71 -13.90 -4.58
C SER A 150 -21.21 -15.12 -5.34
N GLN A 151 -20.42 -16.20 -5.34
CA GLN A 151 -20.83 -17.49 -5.92
C GLN A 151 -21.94 -18.18 -5.10
N HIS A 152 -22.11 -17.76 -3.86
CA HIS A 152 -23.10 -18.32 -2.93
C HIS A 152 -23.94 -17.20 -2.32
N SER A 153 -25.25 -17.38 -2.29
CA SER A 153 -26.12 -16.53 -1.48
C SER A 153 -25.95 -16.90 0.00
N PHE A 154 -25.85 -15.90 0.87
CA PHE A 154 -25.84 -16.09 2.30
C PHE A 154 -26.74 -15.07 2.97
N ASP A 155 -27.35 -15.50 4.07
CA ASP A 155 -28.11 -14.63 4.98
C ASP A 155 -27.52 -14.80 6.38
N VAL A 156 -27.07 -13.69 6.95
CA VAL A 156 -26.36 -13.71 8.25
C VAL A 156 -26.97 -12.65 9.16
N THR A 157 -27.38 -13.09 10.32
CA THR A 157 -27.76 -12.20 11.43
C THR A 157 -26.76 -12.33 12.56
N ALA A 158 -26.07 -11.24 12.89
CA ALA A 158 -25.13 -11.17 13.96
C ALA A 158 -25.02 -9.76 14.53
N ARG A 159 -24.36 -9.63 15.69
CA ARG A 159 -24.10 -8.32 16.30
C ARG A 159 -23.16 -7.52 15.41
N ALA A 160 -23.54 -6.26 15.10
CA ALA A 160 -22.69 -5.36 14.34
C ALA A 160 -21.52 -4.84 15.19
N LEU A 161 -20.34 -4.78 14.58
CA LEU A 161 -19.16 -4.10 15.07
C LEU A 161 -18.88 -2.94 14.12
N VAL A 162 -19.13 -1.72 14.55
CA VAL A 162 -19.13 -0.54 13.68
C VAL A 162 -17.96 0.37 14.00
N THR A 163 -17.27 0.84 12.98
CA THR A 163 -16.23 1.86 13.10
C THR A 163 -16.29 2.80 11.89
N ASP A 164 -15.97 4.05 12.10
CA ASP A 164 -15.77 5.07 11.05
C ASP A 164 -14.31 5.15 10.58
N ILE A 165 -13.43 4.38 11.20
CA ILE A 165 -12.02 4.26 10.82
C ILE A 165 -11.83 2.99 9.99
N PRO A 166 -11.11 3.07 8.85
CA PRO A 166 -10.74 1.88 8.08
C PRO A 166 -10.03 0.84 8.92
N ILE A 167 -10.34 -0.43 8.71
CA ILE A 167 -9.65 -1.53 9.38
C ILE A 167 -8.76 -2.27 8.38
N THR A 168 -7.56 -2.60 8.82
CA THR A 168 -6.63 -3.42 8.04
C THR A 168 -6.56 -4.82 8.63
N TYR A 169 -6.98 -5.81 7.87
CA TYR A 169 -6.92 -7.20 8.31
C TYR A 169 -5.48 -7.73 8.34
N LEU A 170 -4.69 -7.39 7.32
CA LEU A 170 -3.32 -7.87 7.20
C LEU A 170 -2.41 -7.16 8.23
N GLY A 171 -1.91 -7.94 9.18
CA GLY A 171 -0.99 -7.47 10.21
C GLY A 171 -1.65 -6.83 11.44
N TYR A 172 -2.95 -6.47 11.37
CA TYR A 172 -3.65 -5.81 12.48
C TYR A 172 -4.91 -6.52 12.96
N VAL A 173 -5.21 -7.67 12.42
CA VAL A 173 -6.16 -8.61 13.00
C VAL A 173 -5.43 -9.93 13.20
N ASP A 174 -5.36 -10.37 14.42
CA ASP A 174 -4.72 -11.63 14.77
C ASP A 174 -5.47 -12.78 14.09
N PRO A 175 -4.83 -13.59 13.25
CA PRO A 175 -5.52 -14.61 12.44
C PRO A 175 -6.07 -15.79 13.27
N GLU A 176 -5.54 -16.04 14.47
CA GLU A 176 -5.97 -17.14 15.31
C GLU A 176 -7.14 -16.73 16.21
N THR A 177 -7.12 -15.52 16.74
CA THR A 177 -8.10 -15.02 17.69
C THR A 177 -9.14 -14.09 17.09
N GLY A 178 -8.86 -13.52 15.91
CA GLY A 178 -9.66 -12.48 15.26
C GLY A 178 -9.63 -11.13 16.00
N ILE A 179 -8.70 -10.94 16.93
CA ILE A 179 -8.61 -9.70 17.72
C ILE A 179 -7.91 -8.61 16.92
N VAL A 180 -8.50 -7.40 16.93
CA VAL A 180 -7.87 -6.21 16.35
C VAL A 180 -6.71 -5.77 17.24
N THR A 181 -5.51 -5.74 16.68
CA THR A 181 -4.26 -5.40 17.38
C THR A 181 -3.72 -4.02 16.98
N GLU A 182 -4.35 -3.31 16.05
CA GLU A 182 -3.92 -2.00 15.58
C GLU A 182 -3.90 -0.97 16.71
N PRO A 183 -2.72 -0.40 17.05
CA PRO A 183 -2.61 0.57 18.14
C PRO A 183 -3.40 1.86 17.83
N GLY A 184 -4.23 2.30 18.78
CA GLY A 184 -5.04 3.50 18.64
C GLY A 184 -6.31 3.33 17.79
N HIS A 185 -6.56 2.16 17.20
CA HIS A 185 -7.81 1.89 16.50
C HIS A 185 -8.98 1.74 17.51
N PRO A 186 -10.20 2.29 17.23
CA PRO A 186 -11.35 2.19 18.15
C PRO A 186 -11.78 0.76 18.50
N LEU A 187 -11.46 -0.19 17.61
CA LEU A 187 -11.77 -1.60 17.83
C LEU A 187 -10.58 -2.38 18.42
N HIS A 188 -9.50 -1.72 18.82
CA HIS A 188 -8.35 -2.40 19.43
C HIS A 188 -8.78 -3.29 20.60
N GLY A 189 -8.30 -4.52 20.62
CA GLY A 189 -8.65 -5.53 21.64
C GLY A 189 -10.01 -6.21 21.44
N GLN A 190 -10.78 -5.85 20.41
CA GLN A 190 -12.06 -6.49 20.11
C GLN A 190 -11.91 -7.58 19.05
N ALA A 191 -12.57 -8.73 19.26
CA ALA A 191 -12.63 -9.78 18.26
C ALA A 191 -13.68 -9.46 17.18
N VAL A 192 -13.31 -9.65 15.90
CA VAL A 192 -14.22 -9.50 14.75
C VAL A 192 -15.00 -10.78 14.44
N GLY A 193 -14.52 -11.93 14.93
CA GLY A 193 -15.16 -13.23 14.70
C GLY A 193 -16.59 -13.28 15.22
N GLY A 194 -17.52 -13.85 14.43
CA GLY A 194 -18.94 -13.97 14.78
C GLY A 194 -19.72 -12.64 14.80
N LYS A 195 -19.19 -11.58 14.20
CA LYS A 195 -19.83 -10.26 14.12
C LYS A 195 -19.92 -9.77 12.68
N ILE A 196 -20.86 -8.89 12.41
CA ILE A 196 -20.93 -8.15 11.15
C ILE A 196 -20.07 -6.90 11.32
N LEU A 197 -18.97 -6.82 10.60
CA LEU A 197 -18.09 -5.67 10.63
C LEU A 197 -18.54 -4.62 9.63
N VAL A 198 -18.74 -3.39 10.10
CA VAL A 198 -19.16 -2.24 9.28
C VAL A 198 -18.11 -1.15 9.39
N TYR A 199 -17.49 -0.79 8.28
CA TYR A 199 -16.43 0.20 8.19
C TYR A 199 -16.45 0.90 6.82
N PRO A 200 -15.89 2.13 6.69
CA PRO A 200 -16.07 2.94 5.49
C PRO A 200 -15.30 2.43 4.26
N ARG A 201 -14.15 1.80 4.47
CA ARG A 201 -13.27 1.23 3.41
C ARG A 201 -12.12 0.44 4.03
N GLY A 202 -11.58 -0.50 3.31
CA GLY A 202 -10.38 -1.26 3.62
C GLY A 202 -9.23 -0.87 2.71
#